data_06673e90ddf266e0fabedb20d90901b3
#
_entry.id   06673e90ddf266e0fabedb20d90901b3
#
_cell.length_a   1.000
_cell.length_b   1.000
_cell.length_c   1.000
_cell.angle_alpha   90.00
_cell.angle_beta   90.00
_cell.angle_gamma   90.00
#
_symmetry.space_group_name_H-M   'P 1'
#
loop_
_entity.id
_entity.type
_entity.pdbx_description
1 polymer ?
#
loop_
_entity_poly.entity_id
_entity_poly.type
_entity_poly.pdbx_seq_one_letter_code
_entity_poly.pdbx_strand_id
1 'polypeptide(L)'
;MAQRKELLKAHAFTQQRLVAALVDRDPDNPTPPLRRLGIGTFVSILVAAVLVGGFALFGYLTKPSTNAWSQDKPVVIVDTDSGVVFFTLDGKTIFPATNITSARLITGGDTIVKATTAALASAERGPRYGIVGAPSQLPDKSTMTAFPLRVCSLPATKNVRYTVLDTHAPGVTSDTAIGLEVNNHTYLVVGGMAHLIPNGSPLLGNATSLKGTEAFLRALPQGQEVKPFSDATTGNKALRGQNPVGTIVYTGDQTDKASWNYYIQLIDGYSAISYLDAMVNNQTPTAVQASYVASNRSETQNTATPGLPMGPVTFTSTDTTKTSVCATYTADSANPKITIGDTVAGPTDTKATPAVATYDRVTTAPGGGALLRSLGTDADGATFLIWQGQKYGIPDLESRTSLGYASGVNIGTVQPALLSLIPDGLPAGIALDRTHANHPA
;
A
#
# COMPACT_ATOMS: atom_id res chain seq x y z
N MET A 1 31.05 -17.92 86.16
CA MET A 1 30.54 -17.59 84.81
C MET A 1 30.03 -18.80 83.99
N ALA A 2 30.50 -20.01 84.26
CA ALA A 2 30.08 -21.25 83.62
C ALA A 2 28.59 -21.58 83.85
N GLN A 3 28.12 -21.49 85.09
CA GLN A 3 26.75 -21.79 85.51
C GLN A 3 25.67 -21.00 84.75
N ARG A 4 25.90 -19.71 84.41
CA ARG A 4 24.92 -18.85 83.69
C ARG A 4 24.78 -19.27 82.24
N LYS A 5 25.82 -19.73 81.56
CA LYS A 5 25.81 -20.27 80.21
C LYS A 5 25.10 -21.61 80.12
N GLU A 6 25.25 -22.44 81.10
CA GLU A 6 24.58 -23.75 81.16
C GLU A 6 23.04 -23.59 81.40
N LEU A 7 22.68 -22.65 82.31
CA LEU A 7 21.29 -22.35 82.58
C LEU A 7 20.56 -21.80 81.31
N LEU A 8 21.24 -20.94 80.57
CA LEU A 8 20.73 -20.42 79.29
C LEU A 8 20.59 -21.55 78.25
N LYS A 9 21.54 -22.46 78.17
CA LYS A 9 21.42 -23.62 77.27
C LYS A 9 20.31 -24.57 77.70
N ALA A 10 20.15 -24.84 78.99
CA ALA A 10 19.03 -25.66 79.48
C ALA A 10 17.67 -25.03 79.24
N HIS A 11 17.55 -23.72 79.40
CA HIS A 11 16.32 -22.99 79.12
C HIS A 11 15.98 -22.97 77.58
N ALA A 12 17.00 -22.74 76.74
CA ALA A 12 16.88 -22.83 75.34
C ALA A 12 16.48 -24.23 74.85
N PHE A 13 17.06 -25.27 75.45
CA PHE A 13 16.70 -26.64 75.10
C PHE A 13 15.28 -27.00 75.53
N THR A 14 14.80 -26.55 76.70
CA THR A 14 13.43 -26.77 77.15
C THR A 14 12.44 -26.05 76.28
N GLN A 15 12.71 -24.78 75.83
CA GLN A 15 11.91 -24.06 74.93
C GLN A 15 11.84 -24.75 73.55
N GLN A 16 12.94 -25.27 73.05
CA GLN A 16 13.02 -25.97 71.80
C GLN A 16 12.21 -27.27 71.80
N ARG A 17 12.23 -28.04 72.91
CA ARG A 17 11.36 -29.23 73.07
C ARG A 17 9.85 -28.86 73.13
N LEU A 18 9.53 -27.77 73.75
CA LEU A 18 8.17 -27.32 73.91
C LEU A 18 7.59 -26.86 72.58
N VAL A 19 8.39 -26.18 71.76
CA VAL A 19 8.00 -25.77 70.36
C VAL A 19 7.93 -27.00 69.46
N ALA A 20 8.89 -27.99 69.59
CA ALA A 20 8.86 -29.22 68.83
C ALA A 20 7.62 -30.07 69.16
N ALA A 21 7.25 -30.18 70.41
CA ALA A 21 6.04 -30.87 70.86
C ALA A 21 4.72 -30.22 70.27
N LEU A 22 4.68 -28.92 70.15
CA LEU A 22 3.54 -28.18 69.64
C LEU A 22 3.42 -28.24 68.13
N VAL A 23 4.57 -28.20 67.39
CA VAL A 23 4.58 -28.12 65.93
C VAL A 23 4.65 -29.51 65.28
N ASP A 24 5.56 -30.38 65.76
CA ASP A 24 5.81 -31.70 65.15
C ASP A 24 5.16 -32.86 65.93
N ARG A 25 4.51 -32.57 67.07
CA ARG A 25 3.93 -33.55 68.02
C ARG A 25 4.91 -34.57 68.51
N ASP A 26 6.22 -34.32 68.36
CA ASP A 26 7.31 -35.18 68.85
C ASP A 26 8.34 -34.33 69.65
N PRO A 27 8.40 -34.46 70.99
CA PRO A 27 9.29 -33.67 71.85
C PRO A 27 10.76 -34.10 71.77
N ASP A 28 11.07 -35.25 71.14
CA ASP A 28 12.44 -35.80 71.09
C ASP A 28 13.11 -35.64 69.73
N ASN A 29 12.47 -34.93 68.78
CA ASN A 29 13.04 -34.64 67.47
C ASN A 29 14.27 -33.74 67.58
N PRO A 30 15.48 -34.22 67.18
CA PRO A 30 16.77 -33.49 67.34
C PRO A 30 16.85 -32.27 66.36
N THR A 31 15.97 -32.15 65.41
CA THR A 31 15.98 -31.05 64.42
C THR A 31 15.05 -29.89 64.85
N PRO A 32 15.55 -28.64 64.87
CA PRO A 32 14.71 -27.51 65.22
C PRO A 32 13.47 -27.40 64.26
N PRO A 33 12.23 -27.45 64.79
CA PRO A 33 11.01 -27.53 63.96
C PRO A 33 10.83 -26.32 63.06
N LEU A 34 11.36 -25.16 63.39
CA LEU A 34 11.28 -23.94 62.61
C LEU A 34 12.43 -23.72 61.62
N ARG A 35 13.42 -24.66 61.54
CA ARG A 35 14.58 -24.50 60.66
C ARG A 35 14.20 -24.40 59.18
N ARG A 36 13.21 -25.19 58.72
CA ARG A 36 12.72 -25.14 57.34
C ARG A 36 12.02 -23.83 57.06
N LEU A 37 11.24 -23.31 57.99
CA LEU A 37 10.56 -22.03 57.88
C LEU A 37 11.59 -20.86 57.85
N GLY A 38 12.59 -20.88 58.72
CA GLY A 38 13.67 -19.89 58.77
C GLY A 38 14.51 -19.88 57.51
N ILE A 39 14.83 -21.06 56.94
CA ILE A 39 15.55 -21.15 55.68
C ILE A 39 14.66 -20.65 54.54
N GLY A 40 13.36 -21.02 54.49
CA GLY A 40 12.43 -20.57 53.49
C GLY A 40 12.25 -19.04 53.46
N THR A 41 12.09 -18.42 54.65
CA THR A 41 12.00 -16.96 54.74
C THR A 41 13.29 -16.25 54.35
N PHE A 42 14.46 -16.79 54.77
CA PHE A 42 15.74 -16.23 54.34
C PHE A 42 15.96 -16.29 52.82
N VAL A 43 15.65 -17.44 52.21
CA VAL A 43 15.72 -17.60 50.73
C VAL A 43 14.75 -16.67 50.03
N SER A 44 13.52 -16.53 50.53
CA SER A 44 12.51 -15.59 49.94
C SER A 44 12.99 -14.15 49.99
N ILE A 45 13.57 -13.71 51.12
CA ILE A 45 14.12 -12.35 51.24
C ILE A 45 15.29 -12.16 50.28
N LEU A 46 16.16 -13.17 50.13
CA LEU A 46 17.32 -13.11 49.24
C LEU A 46 16.86 -13.03 47.77
N VAL A 47 15.88 -13.84 47.37
CA VAL A 47 15.28 -13.79 46.04
C VAL A 47 14.62 -12.43 45.79
N ALA A 48 13.85 -11.91 46.74
CA ALA A 48 13.24 -10.60 46.65
C ALA A 48 14.28 -9.48 46.49
N ALA A 49 15.38 -9.54 47.25
CA ALA A 49 16.48 -8.58 47.14
C ALA A 49 17.19 -8.65 45.78
N VAL A 50 17.40 -9.85 45.23
CA VAL A 50 17.97 -10.04 43.88
C VAL A 50 17.04 -9.50 42.82
N LEU A 51 15.74 -9.76 42.91
CA LEU A 51 14.76 -9.23 41.97
C LEU A 51 14.71 -7.70 42.02
N VAL A 52 14.57 -7.11 43.21
CA VAL A 52 14.54 -5.65 43.39
C VAL A 52 15.84 -5.02 42.88
N GLY A 53 17.00 -5.61 43.25
CA GLY A 53 18.31 -5.15 42.77
C GLY A 53 18.46 -5.28 41.25
N GLY A 54 18.01 -6.39 40.68
CA GLY A 54 18.02 -6.63 39.24
C GLY A 54 17.15 -5.60 38.47
N PHE A 55 15.93 -5.37 38.93
CA PHE A 55 15.05 -4.35 38.31
C PHE A 55 15.57 -2.93 38.53
N ALA A 56 16.15 -2.62 39.68
CA ALA A 56 16.76 -1.31 39.95
C ALA A 56 17.98 -1.07 39.04
N LEU A 57 18.85 -2.10 38.89
CA LEU A 57 19.99 -2.03 37.98
C LEU A 57 19.57 -1.92 36.54
N PHE A 58 18.59 -2.72 36.11
CA PHE A 58 18.01 -2.62 34.77
C PHE A 58 17.43 -1.23 34.53
N GLY A 59 16.62 -0.69 35.44
CA GLY A 59 16.09 0.67 35.35
C GLY A 59 17.18 1.74 35.35
N TYR A 60 18.26 1.55 36.04
CA TYR A 60 19.41 2.49 36.02
C TYR A 60 20.16 2.45 34.69
N LEU A 61 20.41 1.24 34.15
CA LEU A 61 21.11 1.06 32.86
C LEU A 61 20.26 1.48 31.65
N THR A 62 18.93 1.40 31.78
CA THR A 62 18.00 1.79 30.69
C THR A 62 17.50 3.22 30.80
N LYS A 63 17.91 3.96 31.84
CA LYS A 63 17.59 5.40 31.89
C LYS A 63 18.15 6.09 30.66
N PRO A 64 17.32 6.82 29.87
CA PRO A 64 17.83 7.68 28.81
C PRO A 64 18.85 8.63 29.42
N SER A 65 20.01 8.76 28.75
CA SER A 65 21.03 9.71 29.23
C SER A 65 20.43 11.10 29.22
N THR A 66 20.42 11.78 30.35
CA THR A 66 19.81 13.10 30.51
C THR A 66 20.33 14.16 29.54
N ASN A 67 21.50 13.91 28.93
CA ASN A 67 22.19 14.84 28.03
C ASN A 67 22.46 14.29 26.63
N ALA A 68 21.80 13.20 26.21
CA ALA A 68 22.01 12.65 24.87
C ALA A 68 21.60 13.61 23.74
N TRP A 69 20.75 14.60 24.03
CA TRP A 69 20.32 15.63 23.10
C TRP A 69 21.30 16.80 22.96
N SER A 70 22.17 17.03 23.94
CA SER A 70 23.11 18.18 23.99
C SER A 70 24.43 17.93 23.24
N GLN A 71 24.42 17.04 22.25
CA GLN A 71 25.55 16.83 21.37
C GLN A 71 25.52 17.89 20.25
N ASP A 72 26.71 18.33 19.83
CA ASP A 72 26.87 19.32 18.75
C ASP A 72 26.56 18.70 17.37
N LYS A 73 25.32 18.23 17.20
CA LYS A 73 24.79 17.66 15.96
C LYS A 73 23.25 17.75 15.92
N PRO A 74 22.67 17.80 14.71
CA PRO A 74 21.22 17.78 14.54
C PRO A 74 20.59 16.48 15.07
N VAL A 75 19.60 16.59 15.96
CA VAL A 75 18.82 15.45 16.46
C VAL A 75 17.37 15.83 16.71
N VAL A 76 16.48 14.87 16.53
CA VAL A 76 15.07 14.96 16.93
C VAL A 76 14.96 14.51 18.39
N ILE A 77 14.25 15.31 19.20
CA ILE A 77 14.08 15.06 20.63
C ILE A 77 12.60 14.82 20.90
N VAL A 78 12.26 13.72 21.56
CA VAL A 78 10.91 13.45 22.03
C VAL A 78 10.90 13.55 23.55
N ASP A 79 10.13 14.50 24.08
CA ASP A 79 9.90 14.63 25.51
C ASP A 79 9.00 13.47 25.97
N THR A 80 9.51 12.61 26.84
CA THR A 80 8.82 11.41 27.32
C THR A 80 7.67 11.71 28.26
N ASP A 81 7.69 12.87 28.91
CA ASP A 81 6.67 13.25 29.89
C ASP A 81 5.47 13.94 29.25
N SER A 82 5.74 14.81 28.26
CA SER A 82 4.69 15.60 27.56
C SER A 82 4.33 15.07 26.17
N GLY A 83 5.19 14.21 25.56
CA GLY A 83 5.04 13.78 24.17
C GLY A 83 5.35 14.86 23.12
N VAL A 84 5.80 16.03 23.52
CA VAL A 84 6.14 17.11 22.62
C VAL A 84 7.44 16.78 21.86
N VAL A 85 7.42 17.08 20.56
CA VAL A 85 8.59 16.89 19.71
C VAL A 85 9.36 18.19 19.62
N PHE A 86 10.66 18.11 19.88
CA PHE A 86 11.64 19.18 19.67
C PHE A 86 12.70 18.71 18.69
N PHE A 87 13.48 19.63 18.20
CA PHE A 87 14.73 19.35 17.50
C PHE A 87 15.80 20.34 17.94
N THR A 88 17.04 19.96 17.75
CA THR A 88 18.19 20.85 17.89
C THR A 88 19.13 20.70 16.70
N LEU A 89 19.82 21.75 16.34
CA LEU A 89 20.83 21.74 15.28
C LEU A 89 22.25 21.81 15.83
N ASP A 90 22.39 22.34 17.05
CA ASP A 90 23.66 22.68 17.70
C ASP A 90 23.84 22.06 19.12
N GLY A 91 22.84 21.30 19.57
CA GLY A 91 22.84 20.72 20.92
C GLY A 91 22.69 21.72 22.07
N LYS A 92 22.37 23.00 21.80
CA LYS A 92 22.22 24.08 22.79
C LYS A 92 20.81 24.64 22.82
N THR A 93 20.31 25.03 21.64
CA THR A 93 18.96 25.58 21.47
C THR A 93 18.03 24.47 21.02
N ILE A 94 16.88 24.34 21.67
CA ILE A 94 15.83 23.43 21.26
C ILE A 94 14.67 24.19 20.65
N PHE A 95 14.15 23.69 19.53
CA PHE A 95 13.03 24.26 18.81
C PHE A 95 11.83 23.32 18.87
N PRO A 96 10.65 23.79 19.31
CA PRO A 96 9.45 22.97 19.22
C PRO A 96 9.10 22.68 17.75
N ALA A 97 8.85 21.42 17.43
CA ALA A 97 8.37 21.02 16.10
C ALA A 97 6.86 20.82 16.11
N THR A 98 6.21 21.13 15.00
CA THR A 98 4.76 20.90 14.82
C THR A 98 4.44 19.39 14.83
N ASN A 99 5.35 18.60 14.26
CA ASN A 99 5.26 17.14 14.20
C ASN A 99 6.64 16.51 14.00
N ILE A 100 6.73 15.19 14.18
CA ILE A 100 7.98 14.44 14.04
C ILE A 100 8.52 14.47 12.61
N THR A 101 7.64 14.50 11.62
CA THR A 101 7.98 14.56 10.20
C THR A 101 8.79 15.82 9.91
N SER A 102 8.30 16.98 10.37
CA SER A 102 9.01 18.26 10.20
C SER A 102 10.34 18.28 10.93
N ALA A 103 10.41 17.76 12.15
CA ALA A 103 11.64 17.66 12.91
C ALA A 103 12.72 16.84 12.16
N ARG A 104 12.35 15.70 11.57
CA ARG A 104 13.26 14.88 10.76
C ARG A 104 13.74 15.59 9.51
N LEU A 105 12.83 16.28 8.79
CA LEU A 105 13.18 17.05 7.60
C LEU A 105 14.16 18.18 7.91
N ILE A 106 13.99 18.89 9.03
CA ILE A 106 14.88 19.97 9.45
C ILE A 106 16.25 19.44 9.87
N THR A 107 16.28 18.35 10.65
CA THR A 107 17.55 17.76 11.13
C THR A 107 18.29 16.97 10.06
N GLY A 108 17.63 16.60 8.98
CA GLY A 108 18.21 15.80 7.89
C GLY A 108 18.43 14.33 8.25
N GLY A 109 17.79 13.81 9.31
CA GLY A 109 17.96 12.44 9.74
C GLY A 109 16.82 11.87 10.58
N ASP A 110 16.84 10.55 10.77
CA ASP A 110 15.84 9.78 11.50
C ASP A 110 16.24 9.48 12.96
N THR A 111 17.37 10.03 13.42
CA THR A 111 17.86 9.81 14.79
C THR A 111 16.95 10.52 15.79
N ILE A 112 16.33 9.73 16.67
CA ILE A 112 15.45 10.22 17.73
C ILE A 112 16.09 9.98 19.08
N VAL A 113 16.16 11.04 19.89
CA VAL A 113 16.61 10.98 21.28
C VAL A 113 15.42 11.19 22.19
N LYS A 114 15.29 10.37 23.22
CA LYS A 114 14.27 10.54 24.26
C LYS A 114 14.87 11.33 25.43
N ALA A 115 14.18 12.36 25.87
CA ALA A 115 14.56 13.16 27.02
C ALA A 115 13.34 13.41 27.93
N THR A 116 13.56 13.65 29.21
CA THR A 116 12.50 14.08 30.13
C THR A 116 12.33 15.58 30.09
N THR A 117 11.15 16.09 30.46
CA THR A 117 10.92 17.54 30.58
C THR A 117 11.95 18.21 31.48
N ALA A 118 12.35 17.53 32.57
CA ALA A 118 13.38 18.02 33.49
C ALA A 118 14.76 18.17 32.82
N ALA A 119 15.12 17.21 31.93
CA ALA A 119 16.39 17.28 31.20
C ALA A 119 16.41 18.42 30.16
N LEU A 120 15.25 18.85 29.67
CA LEU A 120 15.10 19.95 28.73
C LEU A 120 14.87 21.31 29.39
N ALA A 121 14.74 21.37 30.71
CA ALA A 121 14.40 22.62 31.42
C ALA A 121 15.47 23.70 31.32
N SER A 122 16.74 23.31 31.18
CA SER A 122 17.88 24.24 31.07
C SER A 122 18.20 24.64 29.63
N ALA A 123 17.54 24.03 28.63
CA ALA A 123 17.79 24.34 27.22
C ALA A 123 17.19 25.67 26.81
N GLU A 124 17.92 26.43 26.00
CA GLU A 124 17.42 27.63 25.35
C GLU A 124 16.33 27.25 24.35
N ARG A 125 15.24 28.01 24.29
CA ARG A 125 14.08 27.70 23.46
C ARG A 125 13.92 28.70 22.32
N GLY A 126 13.88 28.16 21.10
CA GLY A 126 13.56 28.93 19.89
C GLY A 126 12.08 28.91 19.52
N PRO A 127 11.70 29.52 18.40
CA PRO A 127 10.34 29.52 17.87
C PRO A 127 9.96 28.12 17.36
N ARG A 128 8.64 27.91 17.16
CA ARG A 128 8.12 26.68 16.61
C ARG A 128 8.27 26.63 15.10
N TYR A 129 8.64 25.47 14.57
CA TYR A 129 8.77 25.20 13.13
C TYR A 129 7.96 23.98 12.72
N GLY A 130 7.59 23.93 11.44
CA GLY A 130 7.11 22.72 10.80
C GLY A 130 5.90 22.89 9.89
N ILE A 131 5.62 21.85 9.14
CA ILE A 131 4.52 21.77 8.17
C ILE A 131 3.23 21.41 8.92
N VAL A 132 2.27 22.31 8.88
CA VAL A 132 0.94 22.06 9.43
C VAL A 132 0.23 21.00 8.58
N GLY A 133 -0.33 19.97 9.21
CA GLY A 133 -0.97 18.86 8.52
C GLY A 133 -0.05 17.71 8.10
N ALA A 134 1.28 17.85 8.23
CA ALA A 134 2.18 16.71 8.00
C ALA A 134 1.98 15.62 9.06
N PRO A 135 2.25 14.35 8.73
CA PRO A 135 2.04 13.24 9.64
C PRO A 135 2.75 13.42 10.99
N SER A 136 2.02 13.25 12.09
CA SER A 136 2.58 13.26 13.44
C SER A 136 3.31 11.96 13.80
N GLN A 137 3.04 10.90 13.02
CA GLN A 137 3.72 9.61 13.09
C GLN A 137 4.01 9.15 11.67
N LEU A 138 5.15 8.53 11.47
CA LEU A 138 5.54 7.93 10.19
C LEU A 138 5.44 6.41 10.30
N PRO A 139 5.01 5.69 9.25
CA PRO A 139 5.01 4.23 9.24
C PRO A 139 6.44 3.69 9.35
N ASP A 140 6.58 2.55 10.01
CA ASP A 140 7.85 1.84 10.07
C ASP A 140 8.20 1.26 8.68
N LYS A 141 9.50 1.22 8.35
CA LYS A 141 9.99 0.65 7.09
C LYS A 141 9.52 -0.78 6.86
N SER A 142 9.47 -1.58 7.91
CA SER A 142 9.07 -2.99 7.84
C SER A 142 7.59 -3.19 7.52
N THR A 143 6.76 -2.17 7.73
CA THR A 143 5.32 -2.19 7.46
C THR A 143 4.94 -1.48 6.15
N MET A 144 5.93 -1.01 5.40
CA MET A 144 5.73 -0.36 4.11
C MET A 144 5.55 -1.38 3.00
N THR A 145 4.48 -1.28 2.26
CA THR A 145 4.14 -2.20 1.16
C THR A 145 3.79 -1.40 -0.09
N ALA A 146 4.55 -1.59 -1.17
CA ALA A 146 4.28 -0.91 -2.44
C ALA A 146 3.21 -1.64 -3.26
N PHE A 147 3.23 -2.98 -3.28
CA PHE A 147 2.33 -3.85 -4.04
C PHE A 147 1.94 -5.08 -3.20
N PRO A 148 0.80 -5.75 -3.51
CA PRO A 148 -0.19 -5.40 -4.53
C PRO A 148 -1.05 -4.19 -4.15
N LEU A 149 -1.40 -3.37 -5.17
CA LEU A 149 -2.36 -2.28 -5.04
C LEU A 149 -3.67 -2.70 -5.71
N ARG A 150 -4.80 -2.54 -5.07
CA ARG A 150 -6.09 -2.92 -5.62
C ARG A 150 -7.06 -1.74 -5.60
N VAL A 151 -7.56 -1.38 -6.78
CA VAL A 151 -8.63 -0.40 -6.96
C VAL A 151 -9.92 -1.14 -7.27
N CYS A 152 -10.99 -0.84 -6.54
CA CYS A 152 -12.28 -1.48 -6.77
C CYS A 152 -13.40 -0.46 -6.93
N SER A 153 -14.26 -0.69 -7.92
CA SER A 153 -15.59 -0.09 -7.99
C SER A 153 -16.56 -1.03 -7.27
N LEU A 154 -17.16 -0.57 -6.19
CA LEU A 154 -18.03 -1.37 -5.34
C LEU A 154 -19.46 -1.47 -5.88
N PRO A 155 -20.26 -2.47 -5.48
CA PRO A 155 -21.69 -2.51 -5.75
C PRO A 155 -22.38 -1.25 -5.26
N ALA A 156 -23.46 -0.85 -5.93
CA ALA A 156 -24.20 0.33 -5.51
C ALA A 156 -24.90 0.11 -4.16
N THR A 157 -24.68 1.06 -3.24
CA THR A 157 -25.43 1.15 -1.98
C THR A 157 -26.32 2.38 -2.08
N LYS A 158 -27.64 2.20 -1.97
CA LYS A 158 -28.64 3.29 -2.17
C LYS A 158 -28.44 4.06 -3.48
N ASN A 159 -28.20 3.34 -4.59
CA ASN A 159 -27.91 3.88 -5.92
C ASN A 159 -26.59 4.65 -6.07
N VAL A 160 -25.72 4.61 -5.08
CA VAL A 160 -24.41 5.24 -5.09
C VAL A 160 -23.33 4.18 -5.19
N ARG A 161 -22.37 4.34 -6.09
CA ARG A 161 -21.18 3.50 -6.21
C ARG A 161 -19.96 4.24 -5.70
N TYR A 162 -19.10 3.52 -5.01
CA TYR A 162 -17.86 4.05 -4.44
C TYR A 162 -16.65 3.39 -5.09
N THR A 163 -15.55 4.15 -5.16
CA THR A 163 -14.25 3.64 -5.58
C THR A 163 -13.31 3.64 -4.39
N VAL A 164 -12.70 2.51 -4.13
CA VAL A 164 -11.76 2.34 -3.03
C VAL A 164 -10.39 1.87 -3.53
N LEU A 165 -9.33 2.35 -2.89
CA LEU A 165 -7.96 1.87 -3.07
C LEU A 165 -7.52 1.13 -1.82
N ASP A 166 -6.96 -0.06 -2.01
CA ASP A 166 -6.34 -0.88 -0.96
C ASP A 166 -4.85 -1.09 -1.31
N THR A 167 -3.96 -0.62 -0.46
CA THR A 167 -2.51 -0.76 -0.63
C THR A 167 -1.95 -2.03 0.03
N HIS A 168 -2.82 -2.88 0.59
CA HIS A 168 -2.45 -4.15 1.22
C HIS A 168 -3.35 -5.28 0.72
N ALA A 169 -3.63 -5.28 -0.57
CA ALA A 169 -4.49 -6.29 -1.19
C ALA A 169 -3.81 -7.67 -1.28
N PRO A 170 -4.58 -8.75 -1.30
CA PRO A 170 -4.05 -10.05 -1.68
C PRO A 170 -3.63 -10.05 -3.16
N GLY A 171 -2.62 -10.83 -3.49
CA GLY A 171 -2.23 -11.09 -4.87
C GLY A 171 -3.33 -11.86 -5.60
N VAL A 172 -3.47 -11.62 -6.91
CA VAL A 172 -4.43 -12.34 -7.77
C VAL A 172 -3.71 -13.02 -8.92
N THR A 173 -4.17 -14.20 -9.29
CA THR A 173 -3.61 -15.01 -10.39
C THR A 173 -4.50 -14.97 -11.63
N SER A 174 -5.82 -14.79 -11.46
CA SER A 174 -6.79 -14.72 -12.56
C SER A 174 -6.87 -13.30 -13.14
N ASP A 175 -7.12 -13.23 -14.44
CA ASP A 175 -7.46 -12.01 -15.15
C ASP A 175 -8.74 -12.25 -15.93
N THR A 176 -9.67 -11.30 -15.91
CA THR A 176 -11.00 -11.44 -16.48
C THR A 176 -11.29 -10.30 -17.43
N ALA A 177 -11.69 -10.60 -18.67
CA ALA A 177 -12.18 -9.60 -19.59
C ALA A 177 -13.65 -9.24 -19.28
N ILE A 178 -13.96 -7.95 -19.26
CA ILE A 178 -15.28 -7.42 -18.91
C ILE A 178 -15.70 -6.28 -19.84
N GLY A 179 -17.02 -6.11 -19.99
CA GLY A 179 -17.61 -4.85 -20.39
C GLY A 179 -17.79 -3.94 -19.18
N LEU A 180 -17.41 -2.68 -19.29
CA LEU A 180 -17.55 -1.66 -18.25
C LEU A 180 -18.34 -0.48 -18.78
N GLU A 181 -19.41 -0.09 -18.10
CA GLU A 181 -20.19 1.10 -18.45
C GLU A 181 -19.96 2.21 -17.43
N VAL A 182 -19.52 3.37 -17.91
CA VAL A 182 -19.28 4.58 -17.14
C VAL A 182 -19.83 5.77 -17.90
N ASN A 183 -20.67 6.61 -17.28
CA ASN A 183 -21.23 7.82 -17.85
C ASN A 183 -21.88 7.60 -19.25
N ASN A 184 -22.62 6.50 -19.42
CA ASN A 184 -23.27 6.08 -20.67
C ASN A 184 -22.30 5.75 -21.83
N HIS A 185 -21.01 5.59 -21.54
CA HIS A 185 -20.04 5.04 -22.48
C HIS A 185 -19.69 3.61 -22.08
N THR A 186 -19.49 2.78 -23.09
CA THR A 186 -19.09 1.37 -22.88
C THR A 186 -17.62 1.19 -23.21
N TYR A 187 -16.94 0.49 -22.35
CA TYR A 187 -15.52 0.14 -22.47
C TYR A 187 -15.36 -1.38 -22.45
N LEU A 188 -14.42 -1.89 -23.24
CA LEU A 188 -13.87 -3.23 -23.05
C LEU A 188 -12.67 -3.11 -22.13
N VAL A 189 -12.65 -3.88 -21.04
CA VAL A 189 -11.48 -4.02 -20.20
C VAL A 189 -10.88 -5.39 -20.47
N VAL A 190 -9.73 -5.40 -21.13
CA VAL A 190 -9.03 -6.60 -21.60
C VAL A 190 -7.55 -6.43 -21.33
N GLY A 191 -6.90 -7.44 -20.74
CA GLY A 191 -5.48 -7.36 -20.35
C GLY A 191 -5.20 -6.16 -19.42
N GLY A 192 -6.16 -5.78 -18.59
CA GLY A 192 -6.07 -4.67 -17.65
C GLY A 192 -6.13 -3.27 -18.29
N MET A 193 -6.41 -3.15 -19.58
CA MET A 193 -6.57 -1.87 -20.30
C MET A 193 -8.04 -1.61 -20.65
N ALA A 194 -8.47 -0.37 -20.54
CA ALA A 194 -9.82 0.06 -20.89
C ALA A 194 -9.85 0.65 -22.29
N HIS A 195 -10.60 0.05 -23.20
CA HIS A 195 -10.77 0.47 -24.58
C HIS A 195 -12.21 0.96 -24.80
N LEU A 196 -12.37 2.21 -25.21
CA LEU A 196 -13.68 2.74 -25.57
C LEU A 196 -14.22 1.99 -26.80
N ILE A 197 -15.51 1.63 -26.79
CA ILE A 197 -16.21 1.05 -27.95
C ILE A 197 -17.48 1.84 -28.28
N PRO A 198 -17.94 1.79 -29.51
CA PRO A 198 -19.24 2.36 -29.87
C PRO A 198 -20.38 1.76 -29.06
N ASN A 199 -21.32 2.58 -28.61
CA ASN A 199 -22.51 2.10 -27.93
C ASN A 199 -23.31 1.14 -28.83
N GLY A 200 -23.76 0.02 -28.25
CA GLY A 200 -24.45 -1.01 -29.03
C GLY A 200 -23.52 -1.90 -29.85
N SER A 201 -22.20 -1.82 -29.64
CA SER A 201 -21.22 -2.68 -30.31
C SER A 201 -21.50 -4.17 -30.05
N PRO A 202 -21.39 -5.05 -31.07
CA PRO A 202 -21.58 -6.49 -30.91
C PRO A 202 -20.45 -7.17 -30.13
N LEU A 203 -19.38 -6.44 -29.76
CA LEU A 203 -18.15 -6.99 -29.18
C LEU A 203 -18.38 -7.74 -27.86
N LEU A 204 -19.35 -7.31 -27.07
CA LEU A 204 -19.68 -7.99 -25.80
C LEU A 204 -20.53 -9.25 -26.03
N GLY A 205 -21.08 -9.45 -27.22
CA GLY A 205 -22.00 -10.55 -27.49
C GLY A 205 -23.20 -10.49 -26.54
N ASN A 206 -23.38 -11.57 -25.73
CA ASN A 206 -24.44 -11.67 -24.72
C ASN A 206 -23.97 -11.22 -23.33
N ALA A 207 -22.70 -10.78 -23.17
CA ALA A 207 -22.21 -10.35 -21.88
C ALA A 207 -22.78 -8.98 -21.50
N THR A 208 -23.18 -8.85 -20.25
CA THR A 208 -23.71 -7.61 -19.69
C THR A 208 -22.55 -6.74 -19.18
N SER A 209 -22.55 -5.44 -19.54
CA SER A 209 -21.58 -4.50 -19.00
C SER A 209 -21.78 -4.29 -17.50
N LEU A 210 -20.69 -4.31 -16.75
CA LEU A 210 -20.65 -3.92 -15.34
C LEU A 210 -20.73 -2.40 -15.23
N LYS A 211 -21.53 -1.91 -14.29
CA LYS A 211 -21.52 -0.47 -13.97
C LYS A 211 -20.27 -0.13 -13.17
N GLY A 212 -19.49 0.83 -13.64
CA GLY A 212 -18.31 1.34 -12.95
C GLY A 212 -18.44 2.79 -12.52
N THR A 213 -17.43 3.28 -11.83
CA THR A 213 -17.25 4.70 -11.49
C THR A 213 -16.24 5.34 -12.41
N GLU A 214 -16.30 6.66 -12.57
CA GLU A 214 -15.29 7.40 -13.32
C GLU A 214 -13.89 7.28 -12.68
N ALA A 215 -13.82 7.33 -11.35
CA ALA A 215 -12.55 7.15 -10.64
C ALA A 215 -11.94 5.77 -10.90
N PHE A 216 -12.74 4.70 -10.96
CA PHE A 216 -12.25 3.36 -11.32
C PHE A 216 -11.74 3.34 -12.77
N LEU A 217 -12.50 3.89 -13.73
CA LEU A 217 -12.07 3.95 -15.12
C LEU A 217 -10.76 4.73 -15.29
N ARG A 218 -10.63 5.87 -14.61
CA ARG A 218 -9.40 6.69 -14.65
C ARG A 218 -8.19 6.01 -14.02
N ALA A 219 -8.43 5.10 -13.08
CA ALA A 219 -7.35 4.30 -12.48
C ALA A 219 -6.79 3.26 -13.46
N LEU A 220 -7.56 2.82 -14.46
CA LEU A 220 -7.11 1.85 -15.47
C LEU A 220 -6.25 2.53 -16.55
N PRO A 221 -5.22 1.83 -17.07
CA PRO A 221 -4.56 2.22 -18.30
C PRO A 221 -5.58 2.37 -19.43
N GLN A 222 -5.50 3.47 -20.17
CA GLN A 222 -6.40 3.75 -21.30
C GLN A 222 -5.77 3.23 -22.59
N GLY A 223 -6.50 2.38 -23.30
CA GLY A 223 -6.16 1.88 -24.62
C GLY A 223 -6.77 2.74 -25.73
N GLN A 224 -6.38 2.44 -26.96
CA GLN A 224 -7.02 3.07 -28.11
C GLN A 224 -8.47 2.62 -28.24
N GLU A 225 -9.32 3.49 -28.82
CA GLU A 225 -10.70 3.16 -29.15
C GLU A 225 -10.77 2.00 -30.15
N VAL A 226 -11.61 1.00 -29.86
CA VAL A 226 -11.89 -0.11 -30.79
C VAL A 226 -13.12 0.26 -31.60
N LYS A 227 -12.93 0.63 -32.86
CA LYS A 227 -13.98 1.08 -33.76
C LYS A 227 -13.85 0.43 -35.13
N PRO A 228 -14.96 0.39 -35.92
CA PRO A 228 -14.93 -0.11 -37.29
C PRO A 228 -13.84 0.59 -38.09
N PHE A 229 -13.14 -0.17 -38.91
CA PHE A 229 -12.20 0.41 -39.87
C PHE A 229 -12.93 1.26 -40.89
N SER A 230 -12.43 2.48 -41.07
CA SER A 230 -12.93 3.39 -42.10
C SER A 230 -11.80 4.35 -42.51
N ASP A 231 -11.48 4.36 -43.77
CA ASP A 231 -10.58 5.34 -44.36
C ASP A 231 -11.12 5.80 -45.73
N ALA A 232 -10.44 6.73 -46.40
CA ALA A 232 -10.87 7.28 -47.68
C ALA A 232 -10.86 6.24 -48.82
N THR A 233 -10.22 5.08 -48.63
CA THR A 233 -10.14 4.01 -49.64
C THR A 233 -11.09 2.86 -49.39
N THR A 234 -11.84 2.88 -48.27
CA THR A 234 -12.79 1.83 -47.87
C THR A 234 -13.81 1.57 -49.00
N GLY A 235 -13.96 0.30 -49.38
CA GLY A 235 -14.82 -0.15 -50.47
C GLY A 235 -14.17 -0.09 -51.86
N ASN A 236 -13.00 0.55 -52.01
CA ASN A 236 -12.29 0.60 -53.29
C ASN A 236 -11.61 -0.76 -53.59
N LYS A 237 -11.30 -1.00 -54.87
CA LYS A 237 -10.51 -2.14 -55.27
C LYS A 237 -9.09 -2.00 -54.73
N ALA A 238 -8.61 -3.01 -54.05
CA ALA A 238 -7.23 -3.04 -53.56
C ALA A 238 -6.21 -3.15 -54.71
N LEU A 239 -5.06 -2.56 -54.56
CA LEU A 239 -3.94 -2.67 -55.50
C LEU A 239 -3.24 -4.06 -55.37
N ARG A 240 -3.21 -4.57 -54.16
CA ARG A 240 -2.73 -5.93 -53.85
C ARG A 240 -3.75 -6.66 -53.01
N GLY A 241 -4.04 -7.92 -53.32
CA GLY A 241 -5.10 -8.69 -52.71
C GLY A 241 -6.32 -8.85 -53.64
N GLN A 242 -7.31 -9.58 -53.19
CA GLN A 242 -8.49 -9.92 -54.02
C GLN A 242 -9.81 -9.33 -53.50
N ASN A 243 -9.81 -8.75 -52.32
CA ASN A 243 -10.98 -8.23 -51.65
C ASN A 243 -11.02 -6.69 -51.73
N PRO A 244 -12.17 -6.03 -51.70
CA PRO A 244 -12.26 -4.60 -51.49
C PRO A 244 -11.61 -4.15 -50.19
N VAL A 245 -11.07 -2.93 -50.14
CA VAL A 245 -10.50 -2.31 -48.94
C VAL A 245 -11.52 -2.28 -47.82
N GLY A 246 -11.14 -2.67 -46.64
CA GLY A 246 -12.01 -2.76 -45.44
C GLY A 246 -12.66 -4.13 -45.25
N THR A 247 -12.44 -5.08 -46.19
CA THR A 247 -12.97 -6.48 -46.02
C THR A 247 -12.16 -7.21 -44.96
N ILE A 248 -12.87 -7.83 -44.01
CA ILE A 248 -12.30 -8.70 -43.01
C ILE A 248 -12.13 -10.11 -43.57
N VAL A 249 -10.93 -10.64 -43.51
CA VAL A 249 -10.63 -12.00 -43.95
C VAL A 249 -10.01 -12.80 -42.83
N TYR A 250 -10.05 -14.13 -42.92
CA TYR A 250 -9.37 -15.02 -41.97
C TYR A 250 -8.60 -16.13 -42.66
N THR A 251 -7.57 -16.60 -41.96
CA THR A 251 -6.84 -17.83 -42.30
C THR A 251 -6.99 -18.82 -41.14
N GLY A 252 -6.99 -20.10 -41.43
CA GLY A 252 -7.15 -21.16 -40.40
C GLY A 252 -8.16 -22.22 -40.85
N ASP A 253 -8.45 -23.16 -39.98
CA ASP A 253 -9.45 -24.21 -40.27
C ASP A 253 -10.85 -23.59 -40.26
N GLN A 254 -11.60 -23.80 -41.35
CA GLN A 254 -12.96 -23.27 -41.50
C GLN A 254 -13.93 -23.79 -40.46
N THR A 255 -13.64 -24.94 -39.87
CA THR A 255 -14.48 -25.59 -38.87
C THR A 255 -14.13 -25.23 -37.43
N ASP A 256 -12.91 -24.71 -37.20
CA ASP A 256 -12.41 -24.30 -35.89
C ASP A 256 -12.11 -22.78 -35.85
N LYS A 257 -13.09 -22.00 -35.38
CA LYS A 257 -12.94 -20.54 -35.25
C LYS A 257 -11.84 -20.12 -34.28
N ALA A 258 -11.43 -21.00 -33.34
CA ALA A 258 -10.32 -20.69 -32.43
C ALA A 258 -8.95 -20.67 -33.14
N SER A 259 -8.86 -21.35 -34.30
CA SER A 259 -7.64 -21.33 -35.13
C SER A 259 -7.54 -20.15 -36.08
N TRP A 260 -8.57 -19.25 -36.12
CA TRP A 260 -8.62 -18.18 -37.09
C TRP A 260 -7.65 -17.05 -36.71
N ASN A 261 -6.82 -16.66 -37.72
CA ASN A 261 -6.06 -15.42 -37.69
C ASN A 261 -6.76 -14.40 -38.61
N TYR A 262 -7.08 -13.24 -38.06
CA TYR A 262 -7.84 -12.22 -38.74
C TYR A 262 -6.94 -11.18 -39.40
N TYR A 263 -7.40 -10.71 -40.57
CA TYR A 263 -6.73 -9.68 -41.35
C TYR A 263 -7.77 -8.75 -41.93
N ILE A 264 -7.35 -7.52 -42.16
CA ILE A 264 -8.13 -6.55 -42.94
C ILE A 264 -7.44 -6.28 -44.26
N GLN A 265 -8.21 -6.20 -45.34
CA GLN A 265 -7.72 -5.77 -46.63
C GLN A 265 -7.51 -4.25 -46.65
N LEU A 266 -6.28 -3.82 -46.82
CA LEU A 266 -5.90 -2.44 -47.09
C LEU A 266 -5.65 -2.24 -48.57
N ILE A 267 -5.41 -0.99 -49.01
CA ILE A 267 -5.17 -0.66 -50.40
C ILE A 267 -3.96 -1.40 -50.99
N ASP A 268 -2.92 -1.60 -50.18
CA ASP A 268 -1.62 -2.19 -50.53
C ASP A 268 -1.46 -3.66 -50.10
N GLY A 269 -2.48 -4.28 -49.48
CA GLY A 269 -2.40 -5.68 -49.04
C GLY A 269 -3.19 -5.96 -47.78
N TYR A 270 -2.86 -7.10 -47.12
CA TYR A 270 -3.50 -7.53 -45.90
C TYR A 270 -2.68 -7.11 -44.67
N SER A 271 -3.35 -6.53 -43.68
CA SER A 271 -2.78 -6.25 -42.35
C SER A 271 -3.42 -7.15 -41.28
N ALA A 272 -2.62 -7.71 -40.41
CA ALA A 272 -3.13 -8.50 -39.27
C ALA A 272 -3.88 -7.60 -38.29
N ILE A 273 -5.00 -8.10 -37.77
CA ILE A 273 -5.84 -7.43 -36.76
C ILE A 273 -6.20 -8.42 -35.65
N SER A 274 -6.60 -7.88 -34.50
CA SER A 274 -7.10 -8.70 -33.40
C SER A 274 -8.49 -9.29 -33.70
N TYR A 275 -8.88 -10.31 -32.93
CA TYR A 275 -10.25 -10.82 -32.96
C TYR A 275 -11.29 -9.71 -32.73
N LEU A 276 -11.04 -8.82 -31.77
CA LEU A 276 -11.96 -7.74 -31.43
C LEU A 276 -12.03 -6.68 -32.53
N ASP A 277 -10.89 -6.35 -33.17
CA ASP A 277 -10.87 -5.47 -34.34
C ASP A 277 -11.69 -6.05 -35.53
N ALA A 278 -11.63 -7.38 -35.69
CA ALA A 278 -12.41 -8.03 -36.72
C ALA A 278 -13.93 -7.96 -36.42
N MET A 279 -14.30 -8.24 -35.15
CA MET A 279 -15.71 -8.31 -34.74
C MET A 279 -16.40 -6.95 -34.69
N VAL A 280 -15.70 -5.86 -34.37
CA VAL A 280 -16.29 -4.52 -34.31
C VAL A 280 -16.80 -4.06 -35.69
N ASN A 281 -16.21 -4.58 -36.76
CA ASN A 281 -16.64 -4.25 -38.14
C ASN A 281 -17.98 -4.86 -38.53
N ASN A 282 -18.55 -5.75 -37.72
CA ASN A 282 -19.85 -6.40 -37.94
C ASN A 282 -19.99 -7.03 -39.33
N GLN A 283 -18.89 -7.57 -39.87
CA GLN A 283 -18.82 -8.25 -41.15
C GLN A 283 -18.68 -9.77 -40.93
N THR A 284 -19.16 -10.56 -41.87
CA THR A 284 -18.83 -11.99 -41.92
C THR A 284 -17.44 -12.14 -42.54
N PRO A 285 -16.43 -12.62 -41.78
CA PRO A 285 -15.09 -12.75 -42.33
C PRO A 285 -15.04 -13.78 -43.48
N THR A 286 -14.27 -13.47 -44.52
CA THR A 286 -14.09 -14.32 -45.70
C THR A 286 -12.84 -15.18 -45.56
N ALA A 287 -12.94 -16.49 -45.86
CA ALA A 287 -11.80 -17.37 -45.83
C ALA A 287 -10.80 -17.07 -46.94
N VAL A 288 -9.54 -16.98 -46.61
CA VAL A 288 -8.43 -16.80 -47.57
C VAL A 288 -7.31 -17.73 -47.22
N GLN A 289 -6.58 -18.24 -48.23
CA GLN A 289 -5.41 -19.10 -47.98
C GLN A 289 -4.29 -18.31 -47.30
N ALA A 290 -3.64 -18.91 -46.31
CA ALA A 290 -2.55 -18.29 -45.55
C ALA A 290 -1.36 -17.89 -46.44
N SER A 291 -1.03 -18.73 -47.46
CA SER A 291 0.01 -18.40 -48.43
C SER A 291 -0.31 -17.17 -49.25
N TYR A 292 -1.58 -16.98 -49.62
CA TYR A 292 -2.04 -15.81 -50.37
C TYR A 292 -1.92 -14.52 -49.54
N VAL A 293 -2.37 -14.57 -48.28
CA VAL A 293 -2.20 -13.46 -47.35
C VAL A 293 -0.74 -13.11 -47.16
N ALA A 294 0.13 -14.12 -46.95
CA ALA A 294 1.58 -13.93 -46.79
C ALA A 294 2.26 -13.25 -47.99
N SER A 295 1.81 -13.60 -49.21
CA SER A 295 2.35 -13.00 -50.45
C SER A 295 1.81 -11.59 -50.76
N ASN A 296 0.71 -11.19 -50.11
CA ASN A 296 0.04 -9.92 -50.30
C ASN A 296 -0.08 -9.12 -48.98
N ARG A 297 0.94 -9.23 -48.08
CA ARG A 297 0.94 -8.42 -46.85
C ARG A 297 1.12 -6.94 -47.18
N SER A 298 0.41 -6.11 -46.42
CA SER A 298 0.65 -4.68 -46.36
C SER A 298 2.02 -4.39 -45.72
N GLU A 299 2.77 -3.49 -46.34
CA GLU A 299 4.08 -3.06 -45.84
C GLU A 299 3.97 -1.78 -44.97
N THR A 300 2.83 -1.07 -45.09
CA THR A 300 2.73 0.30 -44.63
C THR A 300 1.99 0.48 -43.31
N GLN A 301 1.16 -0.48 -42.87
CA GLN A 301 0.32 -0.25 -41.68
C GLN A 301 0.11 -1.52 -40.84
N ASN A 302 0.33 -1.37 -39.52
CA ASN A 302 -0.24 -2.26 -38.52
C ASN A 302 -1.55 -1.63 -38.03
N THR A 303 -2.68 -2.18 -38.45
CA THR A 303 -4.03 -1.68 -38.13
C THR A 303 -4.63 -2.36 -36.87
N ALA A 304 -3.90 -3.27 -36.25
CA ALA A 304 -4.32 -3.88 -35.00
C ALA A 304 -4.34 -2.83 -33.87
N THR A 305 -5.41 -2.79 -33.10
CA THR A 305 -5.48 -1.94 -31.91
C THR A 305 -4.47 -2.43 -30.87
N PRO A 306 -3.51 -1.59 -30.46
CA PRO A 306 -2.50 -1.97 -29.49
C PRO A 306 -3.13 -2.39 -28.14
N GLY A 307 -2.58 -3.46 -27.55
CA GLY A 307 -3.05 -3.97 -26.25
C GLY A 307 -4.19 -5.00 -26.32
N LEU A 308 -4.82 -5.18 -27.49
CA LEU A 308 -5.81 -6.23 -27.66
C LEU A 308 -5.15 -7.59 -27.96
N PRO A 309 -5.64 -8.69 -27.35
CA PRO A 309 -5.20 -10.04 -27.68
C PRO A 309 -5.61 -10.41 -29.11
N MET A 310 -4.73 -11.09 -29.83
CA MET A 310 -4.99 -11.50 -31.22
C MET A 310 -6.07 -12.56 -31.33
N GLY A 311 -6.19 -13.43 -30.31
CA GLY A 311 -7.16 -14.52 -30.28
C GLY A 311 -8.53 -14.13 -29.71
N PRO A 312 -9.49 -15.07 -29.70
CA PRO A 312 -10.81 -14.87 -29.13
C PRO A 312 -10.78 -14.48 -27.65
N VAL A 313 -11.67 -13.59 -27.25
CA VAL A 313 -11.84 -13.13 -25.87
C VAL A 313 -13.23 -13.53 -25.39
N THR A 314 -13.29 -14.13 -24.20
CA THR A 314 -14.54 -14.42 -23.52
C THR A 314 -14.80 -13.38 -22.45
N PHE A 315 -15.90 -12.66 -22.56
CA PHE A 315 -16.32 -11.68 -21.56
C PHE A 315 -17.15 -12.34 -20.49
N THR A 316 -16.83 -12.05 -19.23
CA THR A 316 -17.61 -12.52 -18.10
C THR A 316 -18.88 -11.69 -17.95
N SER A 317 -20.02 -12.39 -17.85
CA SER A 317 -21.31 -11.79 -17.53
C SER A 317 -21.70 -12.13 -16.10
N THR A 318 -22.10 -11.14 -15.31
CA THR A 318 -22.54 -11.30 -13.93
C THR A 318 -23.58 -10.26 -13.57
N ASP A 319 -24.23 -10.41 -12.40
CA ASP A 319 -25.17 -9.41 -11.89
C ASP A 319 -24.43 -8.09 -11.60
N THR A 320 -24.62 -7.14 -12.49
CA THR A 320 -23.94 -5.85 -12.48
C THR A 320 -24.29 -4.96 -11.28
N THR A 321 -25.38 -5.28 -10.56
CA THR A 321 -25.87 -4.46 -9.44
C THR A 321 -25.25 -4.84 -8.10
N LYS A 322 -24.83 -6.10 -7.97
CA LYS A 322 -24.37 -6.69 -6.71
C LYS A 322 -22.89 -7.04 -6.69
N THR A 323 -22.20 -6.84 -7.80
CA THR A 323 -20.83 -7.31 -7.96
C THR A 323 -19.84 -6.17 -7.97
N SER A 324 -18.76 -6.29 -7.20
CA SER A 324 -17.58 -5.43 -7.28
C SER A 324 -16.75 -5.77 -8.52
N VAL A 325 -16.08 -4.79 -9.08
CA VAL A 325 -15.02 -5.00 -10.07
C VAL A 325 -13.73 -4.39 -9.53
N CYS A 326 -12.65 -5.15 -9.57
CA CYS A 326 -11.36 -4.77 -9.00
C CYS A 326 -10.26 -4.88 -10.05
N ALA A 327 -9.32 -3.95 -9.98
CA ALA A 327 -8.08 -3.93 -10.74
C ALA A 327 -6.91 -4.04 -9.76
N THR A 328 -6.15 -5.14 -9.82
CA THR A 328 -5.02 -5.39 -8.92
C THR A 328 -3.70 -5.22 -9.66
N TYR A 329 -2.93 -4.24 -9.22
CA TYR A 329 -1.59 -3.92 -9.72
C TYR A 329 -0.55 -4.72 -8.96
N THR A 330 0.42 -5.26 -9.69
CA THR A 330 1.58 -5.99 -9.14
C THR A 330 2.88 -5.35 -9.63
N ALA A 331 3.99 -5.67 -8.96
CA ALA A 331 5.30 -5.15 -9.35
C ALA A 331 5.74 -5.63 -10.75
N ASP A 332 5.26 -6.79 -11.17
CA ASP A 332 5.74 -7.51 -12.36
C ASP A 332 4.97 -7.14 -13.63
N SER A 333 3.92 -6.31 -13.53
CA SER A 333 3.06 -5.98 -14.68
C SER A 333 2.69 -4.51 -14.70
N ALA A 334 2.84 -3.90 -15.88
CA ALA A 334 2.39 -2.53 -16.12
C ALA A 334 0.86 -2.39 -16.09
N ASN A 335 0.14 -3.47 -16.42
CA ASN A 335 -1.32 -3.51 -16.45
C ASN A 335 -1.85 -4.32 -15.26
N PRO A 336 -2.94 -3.88 -14.63
CA PRO A 336 -3.57 -4.61 -13.54
C PRO A 336 -4.28 -5.87 -14.04
N LYS A 337 -4.46 -6.83 -13.14
CA LYS A 337 -5.38 -7.97 -13.35
C LYS A 337 -6.77 -7.60 -12.88
N ILE A 338 -7.77 -7.93 -13.68
CA ILE A 338 -9.17 -7.65 -13.38
C ILE A 338 -9.81 -8.85 -12.71
N THR A 339 -10.50 -8.61 -11.60
CA THR A 339 -11.27 -9.61 -10.85
C THR A 339 -12.68 -9.08 -10.58
N ILE A 340 -13.61 -10.02 -10.36
CA ILE A 340 -15.02 -9.72 -10.11
C ILE A 340 -15.46 -10.43 -8.84
N GLY A 341 -16.29 -9.77 -8.05
CA GLY A 341 -16.89 -10.37 -6.85
C GLY A 341 -16.04 -10.31 -5.60
N ASP A 342 -14.91 -9.63 -5.63
CA ASP A 342 -14.05 -9.46 -4.44
C ASP A 342 -14.79 -8.72 -3.34
N THR A 343 -14.66 -9.22 -2.10
CA THR A 343 -15.20 -8.53 -0.93
C THR A 343 -14.20 -7.47 -0.46
N VAL A 344 -14.60 -6.20 -0.54
CA VAL A 344 -13.77 -5.07 -0.15
C VAL A 344 -14.59 -4.13 0.75
N ALA A 345 -13.96 -3.63 1.79
CA ALA A 345 -14.62 -2.71 2.71
C ALA A 345 -14.86 -1.35 2.03
N GLY A 346 -16.12 -0.93 1.98
CA GLY A 346 -16.52 0.39 1.50
C GLY A 346 -16.20 1.53 2.47
N PRO A 347 -16.49 2.78 2.11
CA PRO A 347 -16.37 3.91 3.02
C PRO A 347 -17.30 3.73 4.23
N THR A 348 -16.86 4.20 5.39
CA THR A 348 -17.62 4.12 6.64
C THR A 348 -18.78 5.12 6.66
N ASP A 349 -18.65 6.24 5.97
CA ASP A 349 -19.70 7.24 5.80
C ASP A 349 -20.40 7.05 4.45
N THR A 350 -21.56 6.37 4.50
CA THR A 350 -22.40 6.13 3.31
C THR A 350 -23.27 7.33 2.91
N LYS A 351 -23.22 8.45 3.64
CA LYS A 351 -23.95 9.69 3.30
C LYS A 351 -23.15 10.59 2.37
N ALA A 352 -21.84 10.36 2.23
CA ALA A 352 -21.00 11.14 1.36
C ALA A 352 -21.39 10.95 -0.12
N THR A 353 -21.46 12.04 -0.87
CA THR A 353 -21.52 11.96 -2.32
C THR A 353 -20.19 11.36 -2.80
N PRO A 354 -20.20 10.40 -3.73
CA PRO A 354 -18.96 9.83 -4.25
C PRO A 354 -18.08 10.93 -4.80
N ALA A 355 -16.81 10.89 -4.46
CA ALA A 355 -15.84 11.79 -5.06
C ALA A 355 -15.61 11.39 -6.53
N VAL A 356 -15.77 12.34 -7.44
CA VAL A 356 -15.48 12.11 -8.88
C VAL A 356 -13.99 12.20 -9.15
N ALA A 357 -13.30 13.02 -8.35
CA ALA A 357 -11.89 13.36 -8.56
C ALA A 357 -10.91 12.54 -7.71
N THR A 358 -11.39 11.82 -6.69
CA THR A 358 -10.55 11.04 -5.76
C THR A 358 -11.20 9.70 -5.41
N TYR A 359 -10.42 8.80 -4.81
CA TYR A 359 -10.98 7.61 -4.17
C TYR A 359 -11.83 7.99 -2.95
N ASP A 360 -12.95 7.30 -2.78
CA ASP A 360 -13.84 7.49 -1.63
C ASP A 360 -13.24 6.94 -0.34
N ARG A 361 -12.37 5.96 -0.46
CA ARG A 361 -11.59 5.38 0.64
C ARG A 361 -10.25 4.87 0.15
N VAL A 362 -9.21 5.15 0.92
CA VAL A 362 -7.87 4.59 0.75
C VAL A 362 -7.51 3.85 2.02
N THR A 363 -7.21 2.55 1.91
CA THR A 363 -6.82 1.69 3.04
C THR A 363 -5.35 1.31 2.93
N THR A 364 -4.69 1.26 4.07
CA THR A 364 -3.33 0.73 4.24
C THR A 364 -3.34 -0.36 5.31
N ALA A 365 -2.32 -1.21 5.34
CA ALA A 365 -2.14 -2.14 6.46
C ALA A 365 -2.15 -1.38 7.80
N PRO A 366 -2.64 -1.99 8.89
CA PRO A 366 -2.59 -1.36 10.21
C PRO A 366 -1.14 -0.98 10.58
N GLY A 367 -0.91 0.31 10.87
CA GLY A 367 0.43 0.84 11.13
C GLY A 367 1.37 0.87 9.92
N GLY A 368 0.91 0.42 8.74
CA GLY A 368 1.66 0.38 7.50
C GLY A 368 1.29 1.50 6.53
N GLY A 369 2.15 1.71 5.54
CA GLY A 369 1.95 2.66 4.45
C GLY A 369 2.48 2.12 3.14
N ALA A 370 2.41 2.94 2.09
CA ALA A 370 3.03 2.65 0.81
C ALA A 370 3.87 3.83 0.34
N LEU A 371 4.97 3.52 -0.34
CA LEU A 371 5.76 4.54 -1.02
C LEU A 371 5.62 4.32 -2.53
N LEU A 372 5.03 5.29 -3.20
CA LEU A 372 4.72 5.21 -4.63
C LEU A 372 5.43 6.30 -5.41
N ARG A 373 5.72 6.03 -6.67
CA ARG A 373 6.32 6.95 -7.64
C ARG A 373 5.51 6.92 -8.92
N SER A 374 5.42 8.07 -9.58
CA SER A 374 4.81 8.16 -10.91
C SER A 374 5.67 7.48 -11.96
N LEU A 375 5.05 6.76 -12.88
CA LEU A 375 5.72 6.25 -14.07
C LEU A 375 6.34 7.42 -14.86
N GLY A 376 7.59 7.25 -15.29
CA GLY A 376 8.37 8.29 -15.95
C GLY A 376 9.17 9.21 -15.03
N THR A 377 9.08 9.03 -13.71
CA THR A 377 9.90 9.77 -12.74
C THR A 377 11.19 8.99 -12.45
N ASP A 378 12.32 9.69 -12.35
CA ASP A 378 13.61 9.10 -12.02
C ASP A 378 13.62 8.41 -10.65
N ALA A 379 14.60 7.51 -10.44
CA ALA A 379 14.72 6.73 -9.21
C ALA A 379 14.85 7.62 -7.95
N ASP A 380 15.54 8.74 -8.06
CA ASP A 380 15.78 9.70 -6.98
C ASP A 380 14.79 10.87 -6.98
N GLY A 381 13.88 10.88 -7.94
CA GLY A 381 12.86 11.93 -8.06
C GLY A 381 11.72 11.79 -7.05
N ALA A 382 10.68 12.58 -7.30
CA ALA A 382 9.52 12.69 -6.42
C ALA A 382 8.85 11.33 -6.15
N THR A 383 8.54 11.10 -4.88
CA THR A 383 7.77 9.98 -4.39
C THR A 383 6.59 10.47 -3.55
N PHE A 384 5.63 9.59 -3.30
CA PHE A 384 4.46 9.88 -2.50
C PHE A 384 4.33 8.86 -1.38
N LEU A 385 4.28 9.33 -0.15
CA LEU A 385 3.94 8.51 1.01
C LEU A 385 2.42 8.41 1.08
N ILE A 386 1.89 7.20 1.01
CA ILE A 386 0.47 6.91 1.25
C ILE A 386 0.34 6.47 2.70
N TRP A 387 -0.33 7.29 3.49
CA TRP A 387 -0.48 7.10 4.93
C TRP A 387 -1.83 7.58 5.42
N GLN A 388 -2.52 6.77 6.22
CA GLN A 388 -3.83 7.10 6.81
C GLN A 388 -4.87 7.63 5.79
N GLY A 389 -4.88 7.03 4.61
CA GLY A 389 -5.86 7.36 3.57
C GLY A 389 -5.51 8.55 2.68
N GLN A 390 -4.36 9.17 2.86
CA GLN A 390 -3.91 10.37 2.14
C GLN A 390 -2.53 10.16 1.52
N LYS A 391 -2.20 10.97 0.51
CA LYS A 391 -0.85 11.03 -0.07
C LYS A 391 -0.10 12.29 0.37
N TYR A 392 1.18 12.13 0.60
CA TYR A 392 2.11 13.18 0.98
C TYR A 392 3.28 13.19 0.01
N GLY A 393 3.47 14.28 -0.70
CA GLY A 393 4.56 14.42 -1.66
C GLY A 393 5.92 14.54 -0.97
N ILE A 394 6.91 13.77 -1.43
CA ILE A 394 8.32 13.83 -1.03
C ILE A 394 9.09 14.14 -2.31
N PRO A 395 9.62 15.37 -2.50
CA PRO A 395 10.08 15.84 -3.80
C PRO A 395 11.39 15.20 -4.28
N ASP A 396 12.24 14.75 -3.36
CA ASP A 396 13.59 14.35 -3.68
C ASP A 396 14.15 13.27 -2.73
N LEU A 397 15.35 12.78 -3.07
CA LEU A 397 16.06 11.77 -2.28
C LEU A 397 16.52 12.31 -0.91
N GLU A 398 16.89 13.60 -0.80
CA GLU A 398 17.30 14.20 0.47
C GLU A 398 16.16 14.18 1.49
N SER A 399 14.98 14.62 1.07
CA SER A 399 13.77 14.58 1.89
C SER A 399 13.39 13.15 2.28
N ARG A 400 13.48 12.21 1.32
CA ARG A 400 13.22 10.78 1.57
C ARG A 400 14.23 10.19 2.56
N THR A 401 15.50 10.60 2.48
CA THR A 401 16.57 10.19 3.42
C THR A 401 16.29 10.72 4.82
N SER A 402 15.93 11.98 4.94
CA SER A 402 15.59 12.63 6.21
C SER A 402 14.41 11.96 6.91
N LEU A 403 13.43 11.47 6.14
CA LEU A 403 12.29 10.71 6.68
C LEU A 403 12.65 9.27 7.03
N GLY A 404 13.83 8.79 6.64
CA GLY A 404 14.30 7.45 6.89
C GLY A 404 13.95 6.44 5.80
N TYR A 405 13.48 6.85 4.62
CA TYR A 405 13.00 5.98 3.55
C TYR A 405 13.94 5.86 2.34
N ALA A 406 15.21 6.24 2.48
CA ALA A 406 16.19 6.15 1.39
C ALA A 406 16.51 4.70 0.99
N SER A 407 16.48 3.78 1.95
CA SER A 407 16.79 2.36 1.73
C SER A 407 15.91 1.44 2.58
N GLY A 408 15.78 0.19 2.17
CA GLY A 408 15.00 -0.82 2.90
C GLY A 408 13.48 -0.68 2.73
N VAL A 409 13.01 0.14 1.78
CA VAL A 409 11.60 0.30 1.42
C VAL A 409 11.45 0.09 -0.08
N ASN A 410 10.49 -0.72 -0.47
CA ASN A 410 10.14 -0.89 -1.88
C ASN A 410 9.28 0.29 -2.35
N ILE A 411 9.72 0.95 -3.42
CA ILE A 411 8.98 2.04 -4.07
C ILE A 411 8.22 1.47 -5.26
N GLY A 412 6.90 1.55 -5.22
CA GLY A 412 6.05 1.11 -6.31
C GLY A 412 5.97 2.18 -7.41
N THR A 413 6.17 1.78 -8.66
CA THR A 413 5.96 2.68 -9.81
C THR A 413 4.58 2.44 -10.39
N VAL A 414 3.77 3.49 -10.46
CA VAL A 414 2.36 3.42 -10.90
C VAL A 414 2.03 4.52 -11.90
N GLN A 415 0.94 4.35 -12.62
CA GLN A 415 0.42 5.37 -13.54
C GLN A 415 0.10 6.68 -12.81
N PRO A 416 0.41 7.85 -13.40
CA PRO A 416 0.11 9.16 -12.78
C PRO A 416 -1.37 9.31 -12.41
N ALA A 417 -2.26 8.78 -13.24
CA ALA A 417 -3.71 8.85 -13.02
C ALA A 417 -4.12 8.17 -11.69
N LEU A 418 -3.51 7.01 -11.35
CA LEU A 418 -3.78 6.32 -10.10
C LEU A 418 -3.39 7.18 -8.89
N LEU A 419 -2.22 7.83 -8.93
CA LEU A 419 -1.75 8.72 -7.86
C LEU A 419 -2.64 9.96 -7.72
N SER A 420 -3.12 10.52 -8.85
CA SER A 420 -3.95 11.73 -8.82
C SER A 420 -5.28 11.53 -8.11
N LEU A 421 -5.78 10.30 -8.06
CA LEU A 421 -7.04 9.94 -7.39
C LEU A 421 -6.92 9.74 -5.88
N ILE A 422 -5.70 9.68 -5.33
CA ILE A 422 -5.49 9.58 -3.87
C ILE A 422 -5.63 10.98 -3.27
N PRO A 423 -6.46 11.17 -2.23
CA PRO A 423 -6.61 12.47 -1.57
C PRO A 423 -5.28 13.03 -1.05
N ASP A 424 -5.06 14.32 -1.23
CA ASP A 424 -3.87 15.00 -0.72
C ASP A 424 -3.95 15.19 0.79
N GLY A 425 -2.86 14.91 1.49
CA GLY A 425 -2.72 15.12 2.94
C GLY A 425 -2.27 16.54 3.29
N LEU A 426 -1.73 17.26 2.32
CA LEU A 426 -1.26 18.65 2.47
C LEU A 426 -1.92 19.55 1.44
N PRO A 427 -2.03 20.85 1.71
CA PRO A 427 -2.46 21.84 0.73
C PRO A 427 -1.60 21.82 -0.53
N ALA A 428 -2.19 22.21 -1.66
CA ALA A 428 -1.49 22.28 -2.93
C ALA A 428 -0.21 23.16 -2.84
N GLY A 429 0.87 22.63 -3.39
CA GLY A 429 2.18 23.31 -3.38
C GLY A 429 3.02 23.05 -2.12
N ILE A 430 2.48 22.39 -1.10
CA ILE A 430 3.23 22.00 0.10
C ILE A 430 3.70 20.54 -0.05
N ALA A 431 4.98 20.30 0.21
CA ALA A 431 5.57 18.97 0.18
C ALA A 431 6.31 18.67 1.49
N LEU A 432 6.60 17.38 1.71
CA LEU A 432 7.43 16.94 2.83
C LEU A 432 8.91 17.14 2.48
N ASP A 433 9.39 18.38 2.61
CA ASP A 433 10.77 18.76 2.39
C ASP A 433 11.27 19.72 3.48
N ARG A 434 12.58 19.97 3.46
CA ARG A 434 13.24 20.83 4.42
C ARG A 434 12.82 22.29 4.28
N THR A 435 12.54 22.75 3.07
CA THR A 435 12.15 24.13 2.80
C THR A 435 10.83 24.46 3.47
N HIS A 436 9.81 23.62 3.25
CA HIS A 436 8.50 23.81 3.88
C HIS A 436 8.52 23.54 5.40
N ALA A 437 9.36 22.59 5.85
CA ALA A 437 9.49 22.29 7.27
C ALA A 437 10.16 23.45 8.06
N ASN A 438 11.02 24.21 7.42
CA ASN A 438 11.78 25.29 8.05
C ASN A 438 11.04 26.65 8.09
N HIS A 439 9.71 26.63 7.95
CA HIS A 439 8.86 27.80 8.16
C HIS A 439 8.36 27.85 9.59
N PRO A 440 8.38 29.06 10.25
CA PRO A 440 7.71 29.26 11.53
C PRO A 440 6.23 28.88 11.43
N ALA A 441 5.74 28.08 12.39
CA ALA A 441 4.38 27.55 12.41
C ALA A 441 3.47 28.38 13.33
#